data_0171a6a825f0038e139b0bef82ff214e
#
_entry.id   0171a6a825f0038e139b0bef82ff214e
#
_cell.length_a   1.000
_cell.length_b   1.000
_cell.length_c   1.000
_cell.angle_alpha   90.00
_cell.angle_beta   90.00
_cell.angle_gamma   90.00
#
_symmetry.space_group_name_H-M   'P 1'
#
loop_
_entity.id
_entity.type
_entity.pdbx_description
1 polymer ?
#
loop_
_entity_poly.entity_id
_entity_poly.type
_entity_poly.pdbx_seq_one_letter_code
_entity_poly.pdbx_strand_id
1 'polypeptide(L)'
;MKAKALLSAITGFFLGLITYFLLQYLEMDNALLISVFAGLLFYILLFVFLLVYGKIMDKKYAEFEKEITSPIFYKTNGNFNLGNGKVKNGNIYFCEAGIVCLCLDEKPYTLDEILVQDIDHYQFDDIHLNIFTKDGRLFVITLPDTKNVIKTLNEKDWIEF
;
A
#
# COMPACT_ATOMS: atom_id res chain seq x y z
N MET A 1 -1.00 -10.49 -7.07
CA MET A 1 -1.78 -11.75 -6.99
C MET A 1 -1.15 -12.79 -6.07
N LYS A 2 0.15 -13.12 -6.19
CA LYS A 2 0.82 -14.18 -5.39
C LYS A 2 0.69 -13.98 -3.87
N ALA A 3 0.91 -12.76 -3.36
CA ALA A 3 0.81 -12.46 -1.93
C ALA A 3 -0.61 -12.67 -1.36
N LYS A 4 -1.65 -12.25 -2.11
CA LYS A 4 -3.05 -12.45 -1.70
C LYS A 4 -3.42 -13.93 -1.64
N ALA A 5 -2.97 -14.72 -2.63
CA ALA A 5 -3.19 -16.16 -2.65
C ALA A 5 -2.48 -16.85 -1.49
N LEU A 6 -1.23 -16.46 -1.20
CA LEU A 6 -0.45 -17.01 -0.09
C LEU A 6 -1.12 -16.68 1.26
N LEU A 7 -1.50 -15.42 1.48
CA LEU A 7 -2.18 -15.02 2.71
C LEU A 7 -3.48 -15.78 2.92
N SER A 8 -4.31 -15.91 1.88
CA SER A 8 -5.57 -16.67 1.95
C SER A 8 -5.33 -18.15 2.22
N ALA A 9 -4.28 -18.76 1.62
CA ALA A 9 -3.95 -20.14 1.84
C ALA A 9 -3.51 -20.42 3.29
N ILE A 10 -2.63 -19.57 3.84
CA ILE A 10 -2.18 -19.68 5.23
C ILE A 10 -3.38 -19.56 6.19
N THR A 11 -4.22 -18.53 5.99
CA THR A 11 -5.39 -18.30 6.87
C THR A 11 -6.39 -19.43 6.76
N GLY A 12 -6.68 -19.93 5.55
CA GLY A 12 -7.56 -21.09 5.34
C GLY A 12 -7.04 -22.36 5.99
N PHE A 13 -5.73 -22.61 5.91
CA PHE A 13 -5.08 -23.75 6.57
C PHE A 13 -5.25 -23.68 8.09
N PHE A 14 -4.95 -22.54 8.72
CA PHE A 14 -5.12 -22.38 10.17
C PHE A 14 -6.57 -22.53 10.62
N LEU A 15 -7.51 -21.99 9.84
CA LEU A 15 -8.94 -22.14 10.17
C LEU A 15 -9.36 -23.62 10.07
N GLY A 16 -8.93 -24.35 9.04
CA GLY A 16 -9.18 -25.77 8.90
C GLY A 16 -8.62 -26.57 10.09
N LEU A 17 -7.41 -26.23 10.53
CA LEU A 17 -6.76 -26.88 11.66
C LEU A 17 -7.49 -26.62 12.98
N ILE A 18 -7.93 -25.37 13.23
CA ILE A 18 -8.75 -25.04 14.41
C ILE A 18 -10.09 -25.78 14.38
N THR A 19 -10.74 -25.82 13.21
CA THR A 19 -12.01 -26.53 13.03
C THR A 19 -11.83 -28.03 13.30
N TYR A 20 -10.71 -28.63 12.83
CA TYR A 20 -10.41 -30.04 13.08
C TYR A 20 -10.32 -30.35 14.58
N PHE A 21 -9.53 -29.59 15.33
CA PHE A 21 -9.40 -29.82 16.78
C PHE A 21 -10.71 -29.61 17.54
N LEU A 22 -11.51 -28.61 17.12
CA LEU A 22 -12.82 -28.36 17.72
C LEU A 22 -13.79 -29.53 17.50
N LEU A 23 -13.86 -30.04 16.25
CA LEU A 23 -14.75 -31.16 15.90
C LEU A 23 -14.30 -32.46 16.55
N GLN A 24 -12.97 -32.66 16.68
CA GLN A 24 -12.44 -33.82 17.39
C GLN A 24 -12.73 -33.78 18.88
N TYR A 25 -12.66 -32.59 19.50
CA TYR A 25 -13.05 -32.38 20.88
C TYR A 25 -14.57 -32.66 21.11
N LEU A 26 -15.39 -32.38 20.10
CA LEU A 26 -16.83 -32.67 20.12
C LEU A 26 -17.17 -34.10 19.71
N GLU A 27 -16.17 -34.97 19.53
CA GLU A 27 -16.31 -36.39 19.13
C GLU A 27 -17.16 -36.57 17.85
N MET A 28 -17.06 -35.61 16.92
CA MET A 28 -17.82 -35.64 15.67
C MET A 28 -17.16 -36.60 14.65
N ASP A 29 -17.95 -37.49 14.07
CA ASP A 29 -17.54 -38.30 12.95
C ASP A 29 -17.15 -37.42 11.74
N ASN A 30 -16.16 -37.88 10.95
CA ASN A 30 -15.66 -37.16 9.78
C ASN A 30 -15.04 -35.77 10.04
N ALA A 31 -14.58 -35.50 11.28
CA ALA A 31 -13.98 -34.22 11.67
C ALA A 31 -12.91 -33.73 10.66
N LEU A 32 -12.07 -34.65 10.14
CA LEU A 32 -11.03 -34.33 9.13
C LEU A 32 -11.64 -33.81 7.83
N LEU A 33 -12.67 -34.51 7.32
CA LEU A 33 -13.29 -34.14 6.05
C LEU A 33 -13.95 -32.76 6.14
N ILE A 34 -14.74 -32.54 7.19
CA ILE A 34 -15.44 -31.28 7.44
C ILE A 34 -14.45 -30.13 7.59
N SER A 35 -13.34 -30.34 8.32
CA SER A 35 -12.32 -29.30 8.54
C SER A 35 -11.57 -28.93 7.24
N VAL A 36 -11.29 -29.88 6.38
CA VAL A 36 -10.67 -29.62 5.07
C VAL A 36 -11.60 -28.78 4.18
N PHE A 37 -12.90 -29.15 4.14
CA PHE A 37 -13.88 -28.37 3.38
C PHE A 37 -14.06 -26.96 3.95
N ALA A 38 -14.12 -26.79 5.27
CA ALA A 38 -14.21 -25.48 5.91
C ALA A 38 -12.99 -24.60 5.59
N GLY A 39 -11.76 -25.15 5.68
CA GLY A 39 -10.55 -24.45 5.34
C GLY A 39 -10.49 -24.02 3.87
N LEU A 40 -10.90 -24.91 2.94
CA LEU A 40 -10.96 -24.64 1.52
C LEU A 40 -11.99 -23.56 1.18
N LEU A 41 -13.18 -23.65 1.76
CA LEU A 41 -14.25 -22.67 1.57
C LEU A 41 -13.79 -21.29 2.03
N PHE A 42 -13.16 -21.21 3.21
CA PHE A 42 -12.66 -19.96 3.75
C PHE A 42 -11.53 -19.39 2.88
N TYR A 43 -10.62 -20.23 2.39
CA TYR A 43 -9.59 -19.81 1.43
C TYR A 43 -10.21 -19.11 0.21
N ILE A 44 -11.21 -19.75 -0.40
CA ILE A 44 -11.88 -19.22 -1.61
C ILE A 44 -12.57 -17.89 -1.29
N LEU A 45 -13.35 -17.83 -0.20
CA LEU A 45 -14.07 -16.63 0.19
C LEU A 45 -13.13 -15.46 0.49
N LEU A 46 -12.06 -15.70 1.26
CA LEU A 46 -11.07 -14.68 1.57
C LEU A 46 -10.33 -14.21 0.32
N PHE A 47 -9.96 -15.14 -0.56
CA PHE A 47 -9.26 -14.79 -1.80
C PHE A 47 -10.14 -13.92 -2.72
N VAL A 48 -11.40 -14.30 -2.92
CA VAL A 48 -12.36 -13.51 -3.68
C VAL A 48 -12.58 -12.14 -3.05
N PHE A 49 -12.76 -12.09 -1.73
CA PHE A 49 -12.88 -10.82 -1.00
C PHE A 49 -11.68 -9.91 -1.23
N LEU A 50 -10.45 -10.41 -1.12
CA LEU A 50 -9.23 -9.62 -1.33
C LEU A 50 -9.09 -9.14 -2.79
N LEU A 51 -9.58 -9.94 -3.76
CA LEU A 51 -9.59 -9.51 -5.16
C LEU A 51 -10.60 -8.38 -5.41
N VAL A 52 -11.82 -8.54 -4.89
CA VAL A 52 -12.89 -7.53 -5.04
C VAL A 52 -12.51 -6.24 -4.32
N TYR A 53 -12.04 -6.35 -3.08
CA TYR A 53 -11.58 -5.20 -2.30
C TYR A 53 -10.46 -4.44 -3.02
N GLY A 54 -9.46 -5.17 -3.56
CA GLY A 54 -8.39 -4.57 -4.33
C GLY A 54 -8.91 -3.77 -5.53
N LYS A 55 -9.85 -4.33 -6.30
CA LYS A 55 -10.45 -3.61 -7.44
C LYS A 55 -11.23 -2.36 -7.03
N ILE A 56 -11.95 -2.43 -5.90
CA ILE A 56 -12.67 -1.26 -5.36
C ILE A 56 -11.69 -0.15 -4.99
N MET A 57 -10.59 -0.50 -4.31
CA MET A 57 -9.57 0.47 -3.93
C MET A 57 -8.87 1.05 -5.15
N ASP A 58 -8.48 0.22 -6.14
CA ASP A 58 -7.88 0.69 -7.39
C ASP A 58 -8.79 1.69 -8.11
N LYS A 59 -10.11 1.43 -8.14
CA LYS A 59 -11.08 2.34 -8.73
C LYS A 59 -11.15 3.67 -7.98
N LYS A 60 -11.17 3.65 -6.64
CA LYS A 60 -11.15 4.87 -5.83
C LYS A 60 -9.89 5.69 -6.07
N TYR A 61 -8.72 5.05 -6.07
CA TYR A 61 -7.47 5.75 -6.39
C TYR A 61 -7.51 6.37 -7.78
N ALA A 62 -8.05 5.66 -8.79
CA ALA A 62 -8.17 6.18 -10.15
C ALA A 62 -9.18 7.36 -10.27
N GLU A 63 -10.17 7.45 -9.39
CA GLU A 63 -11.08 8.59 -9.32
C GLU A 63 -10.34 9.83 -8.79
N PHE A 64 -9.55 9.69 -7.72
CA PHE A 64 -8.76 10.78 -7.16
C PHE A 64 -7.57 11.19 -8.05
N GLU A 65 -6.99 10.27 -8.82
CA GLU A 65 -5.95 10.61 -9.80
C GLU A 65 -6.39 11.67 -10.79
N LYS A 66 -7.69 11.75 -11.10
CA LYS A 66 -8.23 12.78 -12.00
C LYS A 66 -8.22 14.19 -11.40
N GLU A 67 -8.12 14.30 -10.09
CA GLU A 67 -8.02 15.58 -9.38
C GLU A 67 -6.59 16.13 -9.42
N ILE A 68 -5.60 15.29 -9.72
CA ILE A 68 -4.20 15.70 -9.87
C ILE A 68 -4.07 16.40 -11.22
N THR A 69 -3.87 17.73 -11.18
CA THR A 69 -3.79 18.56 -12.39
C THR A 69 -2.45 18.50 -13.09
N SER A 70 -1.38 18.14 -12.38
CA SER A 70 -0.02 18.03 -12.91
C SER A 70 0.23 16.67 -13.57
N PRO A 71 0.94 16.60 -14.70
CA PRO A 71 1.30 15.34 -15.33
C PRO A 71 2.05 14.40 -14.40
N ILE A 72 1.51 13.19 -14.22
CA ILE A 72 2.13 12.14 -13.40
C ILE A 72 3.14 11.38 -14.25
N PHE A 73 4.40 11.31 -13.83
CA PHE A 73 5.43 10.55 -14.54
C PHE A 73 5.84 9.27 -13.82
N TYR A 74 5.59 9.17 -12.49
CA TYR A 74 5.81 7.94 -11.73
C TYR A 74 4.79 7.79 -10.62
N LYS A 75 4.37 6.54 -10.37
CA LYS A 75 3.42 6.19 -9.34
C LYS A 75 3.90 4.97 -8.58
N THR A 76 3.81 5.03 -7.27
CA THR A 76 4.11 3.90 -6.40
C THR A 76 3.16 3.88 -5.20
N ASN A 77 3.18 2.78 -4.46
CA ASN A 77 2.51 2.69 -3.17
C ASN A 77 3.59 2.70 -2.08
N GLY A 78 3.31 3.32 -0.95
CA GLY A 78 4.28 3.39 0.13
C GLY A 78 3.71 3.99 1.40
N ASN A 79 4.57 4.10 2.41
CA ASN A 79 4.25 4.82 3.63
C ASN A 79 4.85 6.23 3.56
N PHE A 80 4.14 7.20 4.09
CA PHE A 80 4.62 8.58 4.16
C PHE A 80 4.26 9.25 5.47
N ASN A 81 5.17 10.12 5.93
CA ASN A 81 4.98 10.99 7.09
C ASN A 81 5.25 12.43 6.65
N LEU A 82 4.24 13.26 6.74
CA LEU A 82 4.25 14.65 6.26
C LEU A 82 4.50 15.65 7.38
N GLY A 83 5.38 15.28 8.33
CA GLY A 83 5.82 16.18 9.39
C GLY A 83 4.87 16.28 10.60
N ASN A 84 3.73 15.56 10.60
CA ASN A 84 2.77 15.55 11.70
C ASN A 84 2.93 14.36 12.67
N GLY A 85 4.01 13.58 12.52
CA GLY A 85 4.32 12.40 13.33
C GLY A 85 3.47 11.16 13.04
N LYS A 86 2.46 11.25 12.17
CA LYS A 86 1.64 10.10 11.77
C LYS A 86 2.14 9.53 10.45
N VAL A 87 2.38 8.22 10.45
CA VAL A 87 2.69 7.47 9.24
C VAL A 87 1.37 7.05 8.59
N LYS A 88 1.19 7.43 7.32
CA LYS A 88 0.06 7.05 6.48
C LYS A 88 0.53 6.08 5.41
N ASN A 89 -0.37 5.21 4.95
CA ASN A 89 -0.14 4.32 3.80
C ASN A 89 -1.02 4.75 2.64
N GLY A 90 -0.46 4.77 1.43
CA GLY A 90 -1.23 5.16 0.25
C GLY A 90 -0.44 5.20 -1.03
N ASN A 91 -1.04 5.81 -2.03
CA ASN A 91 -0.37 6.04 -3.31
C ASN A 91 0.42 7.35 -3.27
N ILE A 92 1.60 7.30 -3.86
CA ILE A 92 2.52 8.41 -3.99
C ILE A 92 2.71 8.64 -5.49
N TYR A 93 2.43 9.85 -5.91
CA TYR A 93 2.50 10.28 -7.30
C TYR A 93 3.60 11.33 -7.43
N PHE A 94 4.56 11.06 -8.30
CA PHE A 94 5.58 12.01 -8.69
C PHE A 94 5.09 12.72 -9.96
N CYS A 95 4.88 14.03 -9.83
CA CYS A 95 4.30 14.88 -10.85
C CYS A 95 5.31 15.98 -11.24
N GLU A 96 5.11 16.63 -12.37
CA GLU A 96 5.97 17.76 -12.76
C GLU A 96 5.95 18.92 -11.74
N ALA A 97 4.79 19.15 -11.09
CA ALA A 97 4.67 20.22 -10.10
C ALA A 97 5.16 19.82 -8.70
N GLY A 98 5.24 18.51 -8.38
CA GLY A 98 5.56 18.08 -7.03
C GLY A 98 5.25 16.61 -6.74
N ILE A 99 5.23 16.27 -5.46
CA ILE A 99 4.86 14.95 -4.98
C ILE A 99 3.48 15.03 -4.36
N VAL A 100 2.57 14.18 -4.80
CA VAL A 100 1.22 14.06 -4.25
C VAL A 100 1.09 12.75 -3.51
N CYS A 101 0.71 12.80 -2.24
CA CYS A 101 0.50 11.64 -1.38
C CYS A 101 -1.01 11.50 -1.10
N LEU A 102 -1.59 10.38 -1.52
CA LEU A 102 -3.02 10.10 -1.35
C LEU A 102 -3.23 8.94 -0.39
N CYS A 103 -3.87 9.22 0.74
CA CYS A 103 -4.31 8.22 1.72
C CYS A 103 -5.84 8.11 1.71
N LEU A 104 -6.35 6.90 1.48
CA LEU A 104 -7.79 6.60 1.50
C LEU A 104 -8.25 5.91 2.79
N ASP A 105 -7.33 5.64 3.72
CA ASP A 105 -7.66 4.95 4.97
C ASP A 105 -8.33 5.87 6.00
N GLU A 106 -8.16 7.20 5.86
CA GLU A 106 -8.75 8.20 6.73
C GLU A 106 -9.92 8.92 6.03
N LYS A 107 -10.95 9.29 6.81
CA LYS A 107 -12.06 10.12 6.33
C LYS A 107 -12.09 11.44 7.11
N PRO A 108 -12.09 12.60 6.45
CA PRO A 108 -12.03 12.78 4.98
C PRO A 108 -10.69 12.31 4.43
N TYR A 109 -10.70 11.84 3.17
CA TYR A 109 -9.47 11.46 2.47
C TYR A 109 -8.50 12.62 2.44
N THR A 110 -7.22 12.33 2.68
CA THR A 110 -6.18 13.36 2.65
C THR A 110 -5.42 13.27 1.33
N LEU A 111 -5.38 14.37 0.63
CA LEU A 111 -4.49 14.62 -0.49
C LEU A 111 -3.46 15.64 -0.02
N ASP A 112 -2.24 15.18 0.20
CA ASP A 112 -1.15 16.03 0.66
C ASP A 112 -0.18 16.26 -0.52
N GLU A 113 0.12 17.52 -0.81
CA GLU A 113 0.98 17.92 -1.92
C GLU A 113 2.25 18.61 -1.41
N ILE A 114 3.39 18.24 -1.99
CA ILE A 114 4.68 18.87 -1.75
C ILE A 114 5.13 19.44 -3.08
N LEU A 115 5.08 20.76 -3.24
CA LEU A 115 5.49 21.42 -4.48
C LEU A 115 6.99 21.40 -4.65
N VAL A 116 7.48 21.19 -5.88
CA VAL A 116 8.93 21.21 -6.21
C VAL A 116 9.59 22.51 -5.74
N GLN A 117 8.91 23.63 -5.93
CA GLN A 117 9.42 24.95 -5.53
C GLN A 117 9.64 25.11 -4.02
N ASP A 118 8.96 24.31 -3.21
CA ASP A 118 9.06 24.33 -1.74
C ASP A 118 10.13 23.38 -1.21
N ILE A 119 10.67 22.53 -2.08
CA ILE A 119 11.71 21.57 -1.73
C ILE A 119 13.05 22.30 -1.70
N ASP A 120 13.83 22.07 -0.66
CA ASP A 120 15.20 22.53 -0.50
C ASP A 120 16.17 21.49 -1.06
N HIS A 121 16.10 20.27 -0.53
CA HIS A 121 16.92 19.15 -0.99
C HIS A 121 16.30 17.80 -0.68
N TYR A 122 16.85 16.74 -1.28
CA TYR A 122 16.44 15.36 -1.07
C TYR A 122 17.61 14.54 -0.51
N GLN A 123 17.26 13.56 0.32
CA GLN A 123 18.20 12.56 0.80
C GLN A 123 17.58 11.18 0.65
N PHE A 124 18.29 10.26 0.00
CA PHE A 124 17.88 8.85 -0.05
C PHE A 124 18.66 8.05 0.99
N ASP A 125 17.92 7.22 1.73
CA ASP A 125 18.45 6.28 2.71
C ASP A 125 17.74 4.93 2.51
N ASP A 126 18.43 3.96 1.91
CA ASP A 126 17.94 2.62 1.55
C ASP A 126 16.54 2.62 0.92
N ILE A 127 15.51 2.59 1.75
CA ILE A 127 14.10 2.56 1.36
C ILE A 127 13.38 3.89 1.61
N HIS A 128 14.08 4.88 2.15
CA HIS A 128 13.48 6.17 2.49
C HIS A 128 13.92 7.26 1.53
N LEU A 129 12.94 8.07 1.11
CA LEU A 129 13.15 9.37 0.49
C LEU A 129 12.81 10.43 1.55
N ASN A 130 13.82 11.12 2.03
CA ASN A 130 13.70 12.26 2.93
C ASN A 130 13.66 13.53 2.09
N ILE A 131 12.63 14.34 2.27
CA ILE A 131 12.43 15.59 1.54
C ILE A 131 12.49 16.71 2.55
N PHE A 132 13.46 17.58 2.40
CA PHE A 132 13.62 18.77 3.22
C PHE A 132 13.01 19.96 2.47
N THR A 133 12.15 20.69 3.13
CA THR A 133 11.50 21.88 2.53
C THR A 133 12.15 23.15 3.02
N LYS A 134 12.06 24.22 2.23
CA LYS A 134 12.62 25.55 2.54
C LYS A 134 12.10 26.16 3.82
N ASP A 135 10.93 25.75 4.26
CA ASP A 135 10.33 26.14 5.54
C ASP A 135 10.78 25.26 6.74
N GLY A 136 11.73 24.34 6.52
CA GLY A 136 12.34 23.51 7.55
C GLY A 136 11.54 22.26 7.93
N ARG A 137 10.50 21.89 7.18
CA ARG A 137 9.78 20.64 7.40
C ARG A 137 10.55 19.47 6.78
N LEU A 138 10.42 18.30 7.40
CA LEU A 138 10.93 17.03 6.89
C LEU A 138 9.75 16.11 6.57
N PHE A 139 9.70 15.65 5.33
CA PHE A 139 8.78 14.61 4.88
C PHE A 139 9.56 13.33 4.63
N VAL A 140 9.06 12.22 5.14
CA VAL A 140 9.71 10.92 4.99
C VAL A 140 8.77 10.00 4.22
N ILE A 141 9.24 9.52 3.07
CA ILE A 141 8.50 8.60 2.22
C ILE A 141 9.27 7.27 2.18
N THR A 142 8.60 6.18 2.57
CA THR A 142 9.15 4.83 2.48
C THR A 142 8.69 4.19 1.19
N LEU A 143 9.62 3.83 0.33
CA LEU A 143 9.38 3.35 -1.02
C LEU A 143 9.78 1.87 -1.14
N PRO A 144 8.95 1.00 -1.73
CA PRO A 144 9.29 -0.41 -1.93
C PRO A 144 10.36 -0.61 -3.02
N ASP A 145 10.56 0.38 -3.90
CA ASP A 145 11.50 0.33 -5.02
C ASP A 145 12.18 1.68 -5.23
N THR A 146 13.06 2.02 -4.29
CA THR A 146 13.81 3.28 -4.29
C THR A 146 14.67 3.45 -5.54
N LYS A 147 15.26 2.36 -6.06
CA LYS A 147 16.16 2.41 -7.24
C LYS A 147 15.45 2.92 -8.49
N ASN A 148 14.23 2.41 -8.75
CA ASN A 148 13.46 2.87 -9.91
C ASN A 148 12.96 4.31 -9.72
N VAL A 149 12.62 4.70 -8.50
CA VAL A 149 12.24 6.09 -8.19
C VAL A 149 13.42 7.03 -8.47
N ILE A 150 14.61 6.75 -7.91
CA ILE A 150 15.83 7.55 -8.15
C ILE A 150 16.11 7.67 -9.64
N LYS A 151 16.11 6.55 -10.37
CA LYS A 151 16.34 6.55 -11.81
C LYS A 151 15.36 7.47 -12.54
N THR A 152 14.06 7.37 -12.21
CA THR A 152 13.03 8.18 -12.86
C THR A 152 13.15 9.67 -12.52
N LEU A 153 13.49 10.01 -11.27
CA LEU A 153 13.70 11.39 -10.86
C LEU A 153 14.93 12.00 -11.55
N ASN A 154 16.01 11.22 -11.72
CA ASN A 154 17.20 11.65 -12.45
C ASN A 154 16.89 11.88 -13.94
N GLU A 155 16.12 11.00 -14.60
CA GLU A 155 15.72 11.14 -15.99
C GLU A 155 14.83 12.38 -16.25
N LYS A 156 14.25 12.94 -15.20
CA LYS A 156 13.39 14.12 -15.27
C LYS A 156 14.06 15.42 -14.79
N ASP A 157 15.36 15.38 -14.54
CA ASP A 157 16.15 16.50 -13.97
C ASP A 157 15.54 17.05 -12.67
N TRP A 158 14.84 16.17 -11.94
CA TRP A 158 14.13 16.53 -10.71
C TRP A 158 15.08 16.60 -9.50
N ILE A 159 16.24 15.95 -9.63
CA ILE A 159 17.28 15.89 -8.61
C ILE A 159 18.56 16.37 -9.27
N GLU A 160 19.05 17.52 -8.88
CA GLU A 160 20.44 17.90 -9.07
C GLU A 160 21.27 17.28 -7.93
N PHE A 161 22.20 16.38 -8.27
CA PHE A 161 23.17 15.85 -7.33
C PHE A 161 24.38 16.76 -7.20
#